data_7bf7358568a5f1b949256f25e3bcff88
#
_entry.id   7bf7358568a5f1b949256f25e3bcff88
#
_cell.length_a   1.000
_cell.length_b   1.000
_cell.length_c   1.000
_cell.angle_alpha   90.00
_cell.angle_beta   90.00
_cell.angle_gamma   90.00
#
_symmetry.space_group_name_H-M   'P 1'
#
loop_
_entity.id
_entity.type
_entity.pdbx_description
1 polymer ?
#
loop_
_entity_poly.entity_id
_entity_poly.type
_entity_poly.pdbx_seq_one_letter_code
_entity_poly.pdbx_strand_id
1 'polypeptide(L)'
;MRLPVSFAQQRLWFLDQLTPGEPTYNLPSAFWLEGPLDARALQRAMDAMVARHAVLRTSIVGYGGVPEQVVADTGTVPIERIELPLGLDECELTQKAESIAVELARQPFDLAAAPLIRTALIVAGPDRHLFVLVVHHSICDGSSMKILIDELSAVYRAETAGVPASLPPLVMEYGDFAVWQRDRMRGEELDRQLGYWRERLRGAPQLLTLPADRPRPARRTSRGGLATTYVDAATTQRLAAVARGANCTMFTVFLTGFAATLSRYAPQADTLVGTAVSDRTHSELDPLIGLFTNTLALRMSMADDPAFTELLGRVRDTTADALAHKQLPFEKLVADLAPDRTLAHTPLIQAQFDYGSLASPTLDLPGITTRSLELSTSTAKLDLTVYADAHDAHDAQVTRLSMEYSADLFDAAWADRFLGYMTTLLEHAAAAPGTPLADLPMLTAAQRVEPRNPVEATLATIWVDLLDTRAPVGVHDNLFALGGHSLTATRFVARVGDAYGVQLPVRQVFVSPTIAELAGVVAAHPDFSVTKGSSRLTELDALSDDDLDALLRAALAQRNRRRSG
;
A
#
# COMPACT_ATOMS: atom_id res chain seq x y z
N MET A 1 1.14 36.20 -4.90
CA MET A 1 2.25 35.88 -5.83
C MET A 1 1.88 34.62 -6.64
N ARG A 2 2.32 34.49 -7.91
CA ARG A 2 2.09 33.30 -8.73
C ARG A 2 3.41 32.59 -9.02
N LEU A 3 3.42 31.27 -8.88
CA LEU A 3 4.59 30.42 -9.09
C LEU A 3 4.17 29.14 -9.81
N PRO A 4 5.08 28.46 -10.53
CA PRO A 4 4.77 27.15 -11.09
C PRO A 4 4.53 26.15 -9.97
N VAL A 5 3.67 25.16 -10.20
CA VAL A 5 3.50 24.00 -9.31
C VAL A 5 4.71 23.06 -9.43
N SER A 6 5.04 22.29 -8.40
CA SER A 6 5.95 21.14 -8.52
C SER A 6 5.35 20.06 -9.42
N PHE A 7 6.15 19.08 -9.87
CA PHE A 7 5.60 17.98 -10.66
C PHE A 7 4.58 17.16 -9.86
N ALA A 8 4.84 16.89 -8.59
CA ALA A 8 3.91 16.18 -7.72
C ALA A 8 2.59 16.95 -7.52
N GLN A 9 2.64 18.27 -7.31
CA GLN A 9 1.43 19.11 -7.26
C GLN A 9 0.67 19.08 -8.58
N GLN A 10 1.35 19.11 -9.71
CA GLN A 10 0.72 19.01 -11.04
C GLN A 10 -0.05 17.71 -11.19
N ARG A 11 0.51 16.59 -10.72
CA ARG A 11 -0.16 15.30 -10.71
C ARG A 11 -1.43 15.32 -9.88
N LEU A 12 -1.34 15.81 -8.63
CA LEU A 12 -2.50 15.85 -7.73
C LEU A 12 -3.60 16.76 -8.26
N TRP A 13 -3.22 17.91 -8.83
CA TRP A 13 -4.19 18.79 -9.49
C TRP A 13 -4.89 18.10 -10.68
N PHE A 14 -4.15 17.39 -11.51
CA PHE A 14 -4.72 16.63 -12.63
C PHE A 14 -5.68 15.52 -12.16
N LEU A 15 -5.32 14.81 -11.10
CA LEU A 15 -6.17 13.76 -10.51
C LEU A 15 -7.46 14.36 -9.91
N ASP A 16 -7.36 15.51 -9.25
CA ASP A 16 -8.52 16.25 -8.75
C ASP A 16 -9.47 16.66 -9.88
N GLN A 17 -8.94 17.11 -11.03
CA GLN A 17 -9.77 17.42 -12.20
C GLN A 17 -10.45 16.17 -12.82
N LEU A 18 -9.85 14.98 -12.69
CA LEU A 18 -10.45 13.73 -13.16
C LEU A 18 -11.55 13.21 -12.22
N THR A 19 -11.39 13.41 -10.92
CA THR A 19 -12.31 12.94 -9.87
C THR A 19 -12.57 14.03 -8.84
N PRO A 20 -13.31 15.09 -9.22
CA PRO A 20 -13.57 16.22 -8.30
C PRO A 20 -14.32 15.76 -7.04
N GLY A 21 -13.98 16.34 -5.90
CA GLY A 21 -14.67 16.08 -4.64
C GLY A 21 -14.30 14.78 -3.94
N GLU A 22 -13.20 14.13 -4.31
CA GLU A 22 -12.70 12.93 -3.65
C GLU A 22 -11.73 13.27 -2.51
N PRO A 23 -11.87 12.68 -1.30
CA PRO A 23 -11.00 12.95 -0.16
C PRO A 23 -9.69 12.14 -0.16
N THR A 24 -9.36 11.48 -1.27
CA THR A 24 -8.25 10.50 -1.40
C THR A 24 -6.89 11.07 -0.98
N TYR A 25 -6.71 12.36 -1.16
CA TYR A 25 -5.47 13.06 -0.83
C TYR A 25 -5.59 13.95 0.40
N ASN A 26 -6.60 13.75 1.24
CA ASN A 26 -6.65 14.34 2.56
C ASN A 26 -5.71 13.60 3.51
N LEU A 27 -4.90 14.33 4.26
CA LEU A 27 -4.01 13.84 5.30
C LEU A 27 -4.58 14.26 6.66
N PRO A 28 -5.37 13.42 7.33
CA PRO A 28 -5.90 13.71 8.65
C PRO A 28 -4.87 13.37 9.74
N SER A 29 -4.86 14.18 10.78
CA SER A 29 -4.23 13.90 12.07
C SER A 29 -5.19 14.31 13.18
N ALA A 30 -5.33 13.49 14.20
CA ALA A 30 -6.20 13.81 15.32
C ALA A 30 -5.55 13.42 16.65
N PHE A 31 -5.81 14.23 17.67
CA PHE A 31 -5.21 14.09 18.99
C PHE A 31 -6.26 14.31 20.08
N TRP A 32 -6.46 13.30 20.91
CA TRP A 32 -7.12 13.50 22.18
C TRP A 32 -6.23 14.31 23.10
N LEU A 33 -6.79 15.38 23.68
CA LEU A 33 -6.14 16.32 24.58
C LEU A 33 -6.85 16.27 25.92
N GLU A 34 -6.13 15.88 26.96
CA GLU A 34 -6.65 15.80 28.33
C GLU A 34 -5.86 16.73 29.23
N GLY A 35 -6.55 17.75 29.79
CA GLY A 35 -5.98 18.76 30.66
C GLY A 35 -6.43 20.19 30.31
N PRO A 36 -5.93 21.23 31.02
CA PRO A 36 -6.37 22.62 30.89
C PRO A 36 -5.84 23.27 29.60
N LEU A 37 -6.53 23.05 28.50
CA LEU A 37 -6.16 23.56 27.18
C LEU A 37 -6.44 25.06 27.05
N ASP A 38 -5.42 25.87 26.72
CA ASP A 38 -5.64 27.24 26.23
C ASP A 38 -5.94 27.24 24.73
N ALA A 39 -7.23 27.15 24.37
CA ALA A 39 -7.65 27.15 22.97
C ALA A 39 -7.30 28.46 22.23
N ARG A 40 -7.11 29.59 22.93
CA ARG A 40 -6.66 30.85 22.30
C ARG A 40 -5.18 30.79 21.97
N ALA A 41 -4.35 30.21 22.84
CA ALA A 41 -2.93 30.00 22.55
C ALA A 41 -2.77 29.02 21.36
N LEU A 42 -3.60 27.98 21.28
CA LEU A 42 -3.58 27.04 20.16
C LEU A 42 -3.96 27.74 18.83
N GLN A 43 -4.97 28.63 18.85
CA GLN A 43 -5.31 29.43 17.65
C GLN A 43 -4.15 30.36 17.26
N ARG A 44 -3.52 31.08 18.21
CA ARG A 44 -2.38 31.94 17.90
C ARG A 44 -1.20 31.13 17.36
N ALA A 45 -0.96 29.94 17.87
CA ALA A 45 0.07 29.05 17.36
C ALA A 45 -0.24 28.63 15.91
N MET A 46 -1.48 28.28 15.59
CA MET A 46 -1.90 27.98 14.20
C MET A 46 -1.73 29.20 13.28
N ASP A 47 -2.12 30.37 13.71
CA ASP A 47 -1.93 31.62 12.94
C ASP A 47 -0.45 31.91 12.66
N ALA A 48 0.44 31.65 13.62
CA ALA A 48 1.88 31.74 13.45
C ALA A 48 2.41 30.74 12.40
N MET A 49 1.89 29.50 12.36
CA MET A 49 2.25 28.53 11.31
C MET A 49 1.84 29.01 9.93
N VAL A 50 0.62 29.52 9.79
CA VAL A 50 0.11 30.05 8.51
C VAL A 50 0.91 31.28 8.05
N ALA A 51 1.30 32.16 8.97
CA ALA A 51 2.15 33.31 8.66
C ALA A 51 3.55 32.88 8.22
N ARG A 52 4.13 31.87 8.89
CA ARG A 52 5.49 31.38 8.65
C ARG A 52 5.63 30.62 7.33
N HIS A 53 4.74 29.71 7.03
CA HIS A 53 4.83 28.82 5.86
C HIS A 53 3.88 29.27 4.75
N ALA A 54 4.43 29.82 3.68
CA ALA A 54 3.65 30.35 2.54
C ALA A 54 2.76 29.27 1.89
N VAL A 55 3.18 28.01 1.91
CA VAL A 55 2.42 26.88 1.35
C VAL A 55 1.07 26.66 2.03
N LEU A 56 0.92 27.00 3.33
CA LEU A 56 -0.34 26.87 4.08
C LEU A 56 -1.40 27.91 3.65
N ARG A 57 -1.01 28.95 2.92
CA ARG A 57 -1.90 29.95 2.33
C ARG A 57 -1.85 29.94 0.79
N THR A 58 -1.48 28.78 0.23
CA THR A 58 -1.36 28.57 -1.22
C THR A 58 -2.56 27.81 -1.75
N SER A 59 -3.13 28.25 -2.86
CA SER A 59 -4.08 27.52 -3.70
C SER A 59 -3.43 27.09 -5.02
N ILE A 60 -4.03 26.12 -5.72
CA ILE A 60 -3.57 25.64 -7.03
C ILE A 60 -4.65 25.92 -8.06
N VAL A 61 -4.42 26.90 -8.92
CA VAL A 61 -5.42 27.40 -9.87
C VAL A 61 -4.99 27.07 -11.29
N GLY A 62 -5.93 26.54 -12.10
CA GLY A 62 -5.69 26.28 -13.51
C GLY A 62 -5.90 27.52 -14.38
N TYR A 63 -4.90 27.92 -15.13
CA TYR A 63 -4.98 28.98 -16.13
C TYR A 63 -4.73 28.39 -17.52
N GLY A 64 -5.78 28.37 -18.36
CA GLY A 64 -5.66 27.77 -19.70
C GLY A 64 -5.23 26.29 -19.70
N GLY A 65 -5.59 25.55 -18.66
CA GLY A 65 -5.22 24.12 -18.49
C GLY A 65 -3.83 23.89 -17.85
N VAL A 66 -3.12 24.95 -17.46
CA VAL A 66 -1.83 24.87 -16.75
C VAL A 66 -2.03 25.27 -15.29
N PRO A 67 -1.70 24.41 -14.32
CA PRO A 67 -1.82 24.76 -12.91
C PRO A 67 -0.67 25.66 -12.45
N GLU A 68 -1.02 26.64 -11.61
CA GLU A 68 -0.08 27.54 -10.93
C GLU A 68 -0.39 27.58 -9.42
N GLN A 69 0.65 27.76 -8.61
CA GLN A 69 0.52 28.11 -7.20
C GLN A 69 0.15 29.60 -7.09
N VAL A 70 -0.91 29.87 -6.34
CA VAL A 70 -1.31 31.25 -6.00
C VAL A 70 -1.14 31.41 -4.49
N VAL A 71 -0.07 32.12 -4.11
CA VAL A 71 0.26 32.39 -2.71
C VAL A 71 -0.40 33.67 -2.30
N ALA A 72 -1.30 33.61 -1.30
CA ALA A 72 -1.91 34.79 -0.69
C ALA A 72 -0.90 35.52 0.23
N ASP A 73 -0.98 36.85 0.31
CA ASP A 73 -0.10 37.66 1.17
C ASP A 73 -0.35 37.36 2.65
N THR A 74 -1.60 37.14 3.01
CA THR A 74 -2.05 36.79 4.37
C THR A 74 -3.05 35.64 4.30
N GLY A 75 -3.24 34.95 5.41
CA GLY A 75 -4.25 33.88 5.53
C GLY A 75 -4.49 33.57 7.00
N THR A 76 -5.62 32.96 7.29
CA THR A 76 -5.98 32.45 8.61
C THR A 76 -6.57 31.04 8.46
N VAL A 77 -6.31 30.18 9.45
CA VAL A 77 -6.92 28.86 9.58
C VAL A 77 -7.63 28.82 10.93
N PRO A 78 -8.95 29.13 10.96
CA PRO A 78 -9.69 29.11 12.22
C PRO A 78 -9.78 27.67 12.74
N ILE A 79 -9.58 27.50 14.04
CA ILE A 79 -9.90 26.26 14.75
C ILE A 79 -11.38 26.26 15.04
N GLU A 80 -12.15 25.52 14.25
CA GLU A 80 -13.61 25.40 14.45
C GLU A 80 -13.90 24.70 15.79
N ARG A 81 -14.64 25.36 16.67
CA ARG A 81 -15.04 24.79 17.96
C ARG A 81 -16.37 24.08 17.83
N ILE A 82 -16.39 22.76 18.08
CA ILE A 82 -17.57 21.92 17.97
C ILE A 82 -17.94 21.39 19.36
N GLU A 83 -19.06 21.86 19.90
CA GLU A 83 -19.59 21.39 21.18
C GLU A 83 -20.41 20.10 20.98
N LEU A 84 -20.14 19.07 21.78
CA LEU A 84 -20.96 17.87 21.76
C LEU A 84 -22.24 18.04 22.56
N PRO A 85 -23.33 17.30 22.21
CA PRO A 85 -24.60 17.35 22.96
C PRO A 85 -24.39 17.02 24.43
N LEU A 86 -25.14 17.72 25.29
CA LEU A 86 -25.19 17.43 26.72
C LEU A 86 -25.96 16.12 27.00
N GLY A 87 -25.56 15.40 28.06
CA GLY A 87 -26.27 14.22 28.55
C GLY A 87 -25.81 12.88 27.95
N LEU A 88 -24.78 12.91 27.13
CA LEU A 88 -24.10 11.70 26.63
C LEU A 88 -23.17 11.13 27.71
N ASP A 89 -23.06 9.81 27.79
CA ASP A 89 -22.01 9.18 28.58
C ASP A 89 -20.62 9.27 27.92
N GLU A 90 -19.58 8.85 28.63
CA GLU A 90 -18.18 8.98 28.14
C GLU A 90 -17.93 8.18 26.86
N CYS A 91 -18.54 7.01 26.70
CA CYS A 91 -18.41 6.18 25.52
C CYS A 91 -19.11 6.84 24.32
N GLU A 92 -20.33 7.33 24.53
CA GLU A 92 -21.10 8.06 23.51
C GLU A 92 -20.38 9.35 23.06
N LEU A 93 -19.81 10.11 24.00
CA LEU A 93 -19.02 11.31 23.72
C LEU A 93 -17.80 10.97 22.86
N THR A 94 -17.08 9.90 23.21
CA THR A 94 -15.90 9.44 22.45
C THR A 94 -16.29 9.04 21.04
N GLN A 95 -17.30 8.18 20.88
CA GLN A 95 -17.78 7.72 19.57
C GLN A 95 -18.27 8.89 18.70
N LYS A 96 -18.99 9.84 19.31
CA LYS A 96 -19.49 11.01 18.58
C LYS A 96 -18.37 11.93 18.12
N ALA A 97 -17.37 12.18 18.97
CA ALA A 97 -16.19 12.97 18.62
C ALA A 97 -15.42 12.33 17.46
N GLU A 98 -15.18 11.02 17.54
CA GLU A 98 -14.46 10.27 16.51
C GLU A 98 -15.24 10.22 15.19
N SER A 99 -16.57 10.08 15.25
CA SER A 99 -17.43 10.16 14.05
C SER A 99 -17.30 11.51 13.35
N ILE A 100 -17.35 12.63 14.10
CA ILE A 100 -17.19 13.98 13.56
C ILE A 100 -15.77 14.15 12.96
N ALA A 101 -14.74 13.63 13.62
CA ALA A 101 -13.37 13.68 13.11
C ALA A 101 -13.23 12.94 11.76
N VAL A 102 -13.87 11.78 11.61
CA VAL A 102 -13.92 11.05 10.34
C VAL A 102 -14.68 11.83 9.27
N GLU A 103 -15.79 12.46 9.60
CA GLU A 103 -16.54 13.32 8.68
C GLU A 103 -15.68 14.49 8.18
N LEU A 104 -14.97 15.18 9.08
CA LEU A 104 -14.03 16.26 8.75
C LEU A 104 -12.88 15.78 7.85
N ALA A 105 -12.33 14.59 8.14
CA ALA A 105 -11.27 13.98 7.34
C ALA A 105 -11.71 13.67 5.90
N ARG A 106 -12.99 13.35 5.71
CA ARG A 106 -13.58 13.01 4.41
C ARG A 106 -14.11 14.20 3.62
N GLN A 107 -14.22 15.38 4.20
CA GLN A 107 -14.66 16.56 3.45
C GLN A 107 -13.61 16.91 2.37
N PRO A 108 -13.99 17.04 1.10
CA PRO A 108 -13.07 17.39 0.04
C PRO A 108 -12.53 18.83 0.19
N PHE A 109 -11.40 19.09 -0.45
CA PHE A 109 -10.86 20.44 -0.65
C PHE A 109 -11.13 20.89 -2.08
N ASP A 110 -11.39 22.19 -2.26
CA ASP A 110 -11.28 22.85 -3.56
C ASP A 110 -9.83 23.39 -3.69
N LEU A 111 -9.04 22.80 -4.58
CA LEU A 111 -7.63 23.18 -4.73
C LEU A 111 -7.46 24.65 -5.18
N ALA A 112 -8.48 25.24 -5.80
CA ALA A 112 -8.47 26.64 -6.22
C ALA A 112 -8.75 27.63 -5.07
N ALA A 113 -9.20 27.13 -3.90
CA ALA A 113 -9.60 27.95 -2.76
C ALA A 113 -8.69 27.68 -1.53
N ALA A 114 -7.74 28.57 -1.24
CA ALA A 114 -6.96 28.51 -0.01
C ALA A 114 -7.82 28.91 1.21
N PRO A 115 -7.53 28.37 2.41
CA PRO A 115 -6.45 27.45 2.76
C PRO A 115 -6.79 25.97 2.44
N LEU A 116 -5.76 25.20 2.06
CA LEU A 116 -5.87 23.73 1.84
C LEU A 116 -5.58 22.94 3.14
N ILE A 117 -5.97 23.53 4.24
CA ILE A 117 -5.86 22.99 5.60
C ILE A 117 -7.14 23.36 6.38
N ARG A 118 -7.61 22.44 7.20
CA ARG A 118 -8.81 22.57 8.03
C ARG A 118 -8.49 22.09 9.43
N THR A 119 -8.96 22.81 10.45
CA THR A 119 -8.75 22.46 11.86
C THR A 119 -10.05 22.54 12.64
N ALA A 120 -10.24 21.62 13.59
CA ALA A 120 -11.36 21.64 14.50
C ALA A 120 -10.95 21.19 15.91
N LEU A 121 -11.62 21.74 16.92
CA LEU A 121 -11.53 21.35 18.32
C LEU A 121 -12.89 20.88 18.79
N ILE A 122 -13.07 19.56 18.88
CA ILE A 122 -14.29 18.92 19.33
C ILE A 122 -14.22 18.84 20.86
N VAL A 123 -15.18 19.48 21.54
CA VAL A 123 -15.22 19.59 23.00
C VAL A 123 -16.03 18.45 23.59
N ALA A 124 -15.33 17.49 24.20
CA ALA A 124 -15.93 16.33 24.87
C ALA A 124 -16.08 16.50 26.39
N GLY A 125 -15.56 17.60 26.94
CA GLY A 125 -15.62 17.95 28.36
C GLY A 125 -14.81 19.20 28.67
N PRO A 126 -14.82 19.66 29.95
CA PRO A 126 -14.06 20.86 30.34
C PRO A 126 -12.56 20.77 30.05
N ASP A 127 -11.97 19.60 30.32
CA ASP A 127 -10.56 19.32 30.16
C ASP A 127 -10.32 18.17 29.16
N ARG A 128 -11.27 17.86 28.29
CA ARG A 128 -11.17 16.77 27.30
C ARG A 128 -11.64 17.25 25.93
N HIS A 129 -10.71 17.21 24.99
CA HIS A 129 -10.94 17.71 23.64
C HIS A 129 -10.36 16.75 22.60
N LEU A 130 -10.93 16.74 21.40
CA LEU A 130 -10.33 16.09 20.24
C LEU A 130 -9.93 17.18 19.23
N PHE A 131 -8.61 17.40 19.08
CA PHE A 131 -8.08 18.30 18.06
C PHE A 131 -7.90 17.55 16.76
N VAL A 132 -8.50 18.06 15.69
CA VAL A 132 -8.46 17.50 14.35
C VAL A 132 -7.77 18.49 13.41
N LEU A 133 -6.82 17.98 12.64
CA LEU A 133 -6.08 18.70 11.62
C LEU A 133 -6.18 17.90 10.32
N VAL A 134 -6.70 18.48 9.25
CA VAL A 134 -6.77 17.85 7.93
C VAL A 134 -6.06 18.75 6.93
N VAL A 135 -5.06 18.22 6.24
CA VAL A 135 -4.28 18.96 5.23
C VAL A 135 -4.39 18.25 3.89
N HIS A 136 -4.56 18.98 2.80
CA HIS A 136 -4.51 18.37 1.47
C HIS A 136 -3.06 18.04 1.09
N HIS A 137 -2.83 16.85 0.54
CA HIS A 137 -1.50 16.33 0.22
C HIS A 137 -0.72 17.21 -0.76
N SER A 138 -1.40 18.07 -1.57
CA SER A 138 -0.73 19.01 -2.48
C SER A 138 0.13 20.06 -1.79
N ILE A 139 -0.07 20.30 -0.48
CA ILE A 139 0.67 21.28 0.31
C ILE A 139 1.43 20.65 1.48
N CYS A 140 1.33 19.35 1.68
CA CYS A 140 1.94 18.64 2.81
C CYS A 140 2.22 17.17 2.46
N ASP A 141 3.30 16.61 2.98
CA ASP A 141 3.59 15.18 3.04
C ASP A 141 3.78 14.70 4.48
N GLY A 142 4.08 13.42 4.69
CA GLY A 142 4.24 12.86 6.04
C GLY A 142 5.34 13.57 6.85
N SER A 143 6.50 13.85 6.25
CA SER A 143 7.59 14.60 6.91
C SER A 143 7.19 16.04 7.23
N SER A 144 6.47 16.67 6.32
CA SER A 144 5.93 18.02 6.50
C SER A 144 4.86 18.08 7.60
N MET A 145 4.04 17.04 7.74
CA MET A 145 3.07 16.93 8.83
C MET A 145 3.77 16.89 10.18
N LYS A 146 4.88 16.13 10.27
CA LYS A 146 5.70 16.10 11.49
C LYS A 146 6.25 17.49 11.81
N ILE A 147 6.80 18.21 10.83
CA ILE A 147 7.32 19.57 11.01
C ILE A 147 6.20 20.50 11.50
N LEU A 148 5.03 20.45 10.88
CA LEU A 148 3.88 21.29 11.24
C LEU A 148 3.48 21.08 12.71
N ILE A 149 3.42 19.83 13.17
CA ILE A 149 3.01 19.49 14.53
C ILE A 149 4.11 19.82 15.55
N ASP A 150 5.38 19.57 15.22
CA ASP A 150 6.51 19.93 16.10
C ASP A 150 6.61 21.46 16.29
N GLU A 151 6.48 22.23 15.21
CA GLU A 151 6.51 23.70 15.28
C GLU A 151 5.25 24.26 15.99
N LEU A 152 4.06 23.69 15.71
CA LEU A 152 2.82 24.04 16.42
C LEU A 152 2.97 23.83 17.94
N SER A 153 3.56 22.71 18.35
CA SER A 153 3.86 22.41 19.76
C SER A 153 4.82 23.42 20.37
N ALA A 154 5.89 23.79 19.64
CA ALA A 154 6.88 24.77 20.09
C ALA A 154 6.28 26.17 20.27
N VAL A 155 5.45 26.60 19.30
CA VAL A 155 4.79 27.92 19.36
C VAL A 155 3.74 27.94 20.46
N TYR A 156 2.91 26.90 20.61
CA TYR A 156 1.94 26.81 21.70
C TYR A 156 2.62 26.92 23.07
N ARG A 157 3.75 26.23 23.27
CA ARG A 157 4.55 26.32 24.51
C ARG A 157 5.03 27.75 24.78
N ALA A 158 5.51 28.44 23.76
CA ALA A 158 5.96 29.81 23.88
C ALA A 158 4.80 30.78 24.21
N GLU A 159 3.64 30.64 23.54
CA GLU A 159 2.43 31.43 23.76
C GLU A 159 1.90 31.28 25.19
N THR A 160 1.86 30.05 25.72
CA THR A 160 1.39 29.80 27.10
C THR A 160 2.37 30.27 28.16
N ALA A 161 3.67 30.33 27.85
CA ALA A 161 4.70 30.87 28.70
C ALA A 161 4.83 32.40 28.60
N GLY A 162 4.16 33.04 27.64
CA GLY A 162 4.25 34.49 27.40
C GLY A 162 5.61 34.94 26.87
N VAL A 163 6.33 34.07 26.15
CA VAL A 163 7.64 34.35 25.56
C VAL A 163 7.59 34.22 24.02
N PRO A 164 8.47 34.92 23.28
CA PRO A 164 8.55 34.71 21.83
C PRO A 164 8.94 33.27 21.47
N ALA A 165 8.29 32.68 20.47
CA ALA A 165 8.69 31.42 19.92
C ALA A 165 10.05 31.53 19.20
N SER A 166 10.93 30.55 19.43
CA SER A 166 12.25 30.49 18.80
C SER A 166 12.27 29.36 17.77
N LEU A 167 11.92 29.66 16.54
CA LEU A 167 12.01 28.72 15.40
C LEU A 167 13.15 29.22 14.47
N PRO A 168 13.93 28.28 13.87
CA PRO A 168 14.96 28.66 12.87
C PRO A 168 14.34 29.43 11.71
N PRO A 169 14.99 30.45 11.15
CA PRO A 169 14.47 31.18 10.01
C PRO A 169 14.39 30.26 8.78
N LEU A 170 13.34 30.42 7.97
CA LEU A 170 13.26 29.76 6.66
C LEU A 170 14.04 30.62 5.66
N VAL A 171 14.97 30.01 4.94
CA VAL A 171 15.79 30.68 3.92
C VAL A 171 15.16 30.64 2.53
N MET A 172 14.14 29.80 2.38
CA MET A 172 13.35 29.61 1.15
C MET A 172 11.95 29.10 1.48
N GLU A 173 11.08 29.08 0.50
CA GLU A 173 9.71 28.60 0.58
C GLU A 173 9.49 27.42 -0.39
N TYR A 174 8.38 26.68 -0.22
CA TYR A 174 8.06 25.56 -1.11
C TYR A 174 7.93 25.98 -2.59
N GLY A 175 7.46 27.20 -2.83
CA GLY A 175 7.38 27.76 -4.18
C GLY A 175 8.74 27.87 -4.87
N ASP A 176 9.79 28.21 -4.12
CA ASP A 176 11.18 28.28 -4.64
C ASP A 176 11.69 26.89 -5.02
N PHE A 177 11.39 25.88 -4.19
CA PHE A 177 11.66 24.47 -4.52
C PHE A 177 10.97 24.06 -5.83
N ALA A 178 9.71 24.42 -6.04
CA ALA A 178 8.99 24.07 -7.25
C ALA A 178 9.62 24.68 -8.51
N VAL A 179 10.09 25.93 -8.44
CA VAL A 179 10.85 26.59 -9.51
C VAL A 179 12.16 25.85 -9.77
N TRP A 180 12.94 25.63 -8.71
CA TRP A 180 14.23 24.94 -8.79
C TRP A 180 14.09 23.51 -9.38
N GLN A 181 13.09 22.73 -8.93
CA GLN A 181 12.84 21.38 -9.42
C GLN A 181 12.55 21.38 -10.93
N ARG A 182 11.74 22.33 -11.41
CA ARG A 182 11.41 22.43 -12.83
C ARG A 182 12.60 22.84 -13.69
N ASP A 183 13.45 23.73 -13.20
CA ASP A 183 14.64 24.14 -13.92
C ASP A 183 15.69 23.05 -13.98
N ARG A 184 15.85 22.30 -12.88
CA ARG A 184 16.78 21.16 -12.81
C ARG A 184 16.37 20.00 -13.71
N MET A 185 15.07 19.67 -13.82
CA MET A 185 14.55 18.55 -14.61
C MET A 185 14.33 18.90 -16.08
N ARG A 186 15.42 19.38 -16.74
CA ARG A 186 15.46 19.72 -18.18
C ARG A 186 16.78 19.27 -18.79
N GLY A 187 16.80 19.15 -20.15
CA GLY A 187 18.02 18.88 -20.92
C GLY A 187 18.74 17.62 -20.48
N GLU A 188 20.07 17.70 -20.41
CA GLU A 188 20.94 16.54 -20.14
C GLU A 188 20.66 15.82 -18.82
N GLU A 189 20.30 16.53 -17.76
CA GLU A 189 19.96 15.90 -16.46
C GLU A 189 18.69 15.07 -16.57
N LEU A 190 17.65 15.59 -17.23
CA LEU A 190 16.43 14.82 -17.49
C LEU A 190 16.73 13.57 -18.33
N ASP A 191 17.53 13.73 -19.41
CA ASP A 191 17.87 12.61 -20.30
C ASP A 191 18.70 11.54 -19.59
N ARG A 192 19.61 11.93 -18.72
CA ARG A 192 20.41 11.02 -17.89
C ARG A 192 19.53 10.20 -16.94
N GLN A 193 18.61 10.86 -16.25
CA GLN A 193 17.68 10.21 -15.32
C GLN A 193 16.73 9.26 -16.08
N LEU A 194 16.13 9.72 -17.17
CA LEU A 194 15.24 8.89 -18.00
C LEU A 194 16.00 7.69 -18.61
N GLY A 195 17.26 7.86 -19.00
CA GLY A 195 18.09 6.79 -19.55
C GLY A 195 18.19 5.60 -18.59
N TYR A 196 18.47 5.85 -17.30
CA TYR A 196 18.50 4.82 -16.27
C TYR A 196 17.14 4.10 -16.14
N TRP A 197 16.06 4.85 -16.00
CA TRP A 197 14.76 4.26 -15.77
C TRP A 197 14.21 3.50 -16.98
N ARG A 198 14.46 3.98 -18.21
CA ARG A 198 14.11 3.26 -19.45
C ARG A 198 14.77 1.89 -19.51
N GLU A 199 16.06 1.83 -19.16
CA GLU A 199 16.80 0.56 -19.14
C GLU A 199 16.26 -0.37 -18.06
N ARG A 200 16.08 0.15 -16.83
CA ARG A 200 15.64 -0.64 -15.68
C ARG A 200 14.25 -1.22 -15.85
N LEU A 201 13.35 -0.46 -16.47
CA LEU A 201 11.94 -0.83 -16.64
C LEU A 201 11.62 -1.42 -18.02
N ARG A 202 12.63 -1.65 -18.87
CA ARG A 202 12.43 -2.25 -20.18
C ARG A 202 11.78 -3.63 -20.08
N GLY A 203 10.60 -3.81 -20.71
CA GLY A 203 9.85 -5.06 -20.69
C GLY A 203 9.24 -5.43 -19.34
N ALA A 204 9.21 -4.51 -18.38
CA ALA A 204 8.51 -4.73 -17.12
C ALA A 204 6.99 -4.87 -17.35
N PRO A 205 6.29 -5.71 -16.55
CA PRO A 205 4.85 -5.88 -16.69
C PRO A 205 4.12 -4.57 -16.39
N GLN A 206 3.11 -4.25 -17.23
CA GLN A 206 2.32 -3.02 -17.11
C GLN A 206 1.24 -3.12 -16.02
N LEU A 207 0.84 -4.32 -15.67
CA LEU A 207 -0.22 -4.59 -14.70
C LEU A 207 0.21 -5.73 -13.77
N LEU A 208 0.06 -5.50 -12.47
CA LEU A 208 0.14 -6.54 -11.45
C LEU A 208 -1.22 -7.26 -11.39
N THR A 209 -1.22 -8.56 -11.71
CA THR A 209 -2.42 -9.39 -11.70
C THR A 209 -2.49 -10.17 -10.40
N LEU A 210 -3.26 -9.68 -9.45
CA LEU A 210 -3.55 -10.37 -8.19
C LEU A 210 -4.90 -11.11 -8.30
N PRO A 211 -5.06 -12.28 -7.64
CA PRO A 211 -6.35 -12.94 -7.51
C PRO A 211 -7.26 -12.08 -6.62
N ALA A 212 -8.13 -11.31 -7.27
CA ALA A 212 -9.05 -10.40 -6.63
C ALA A 212 -10.42 -11.05 -6.38
N ASP A 213 -11.11 -10.65 -5.30
CA ASP A 213 -12.47 -11.12 -4.97
C ASP A 213 -13.50 -10.61 -5.97
N ARG A 214 -13.20 -9.50 -6.65
CA ARG A 214 -14.09 -8.84 -7.62
C ARG A 214 -13.35 -8.56 -8.94
N PRO A 215 -14.07 -8.61 -10.07
CA PRO A 215 -13.49 -8.23 -11.35
C PRO A 215 -13.09 -6.74 -11.34
N ARG A 216 -11.93 -6.42 -11.91
CA ARG A 216 -11.45 -5.04 -12.02
C ARG A 216 -12.45 -4.18 -12.81
N PRO A 217 -12.93 -3.06 -12.25
CA PRO A 217 -13.87 -2.17 -12.96
C PRO A 217 -13.16 -1.44 -14.10
N ALA A 218 -13.93 -1.03 -15.12
CA ALA A 218 -13.42 -0.23 -16.22
C ALA A 218 -12.91 1.17 -15.77
N ARG A 219 -13.45 1.68 -14.67
CA ARG A 219 -13.00 2.88 -13.98
C ARG A 219 -12.91 2.57 -12.49
N ARG A 220 -11.72 2.68 -11.93
CA ARG A 220 -11.49 2.52 -10.49
C ARG A 220 -12.16 3.65 -9.71
N THR A 221 -12.59 3.35 -8.50
CA THR A 221 -12.98 4.37 -7.51
C THR A 221 -11.86 4.58 -6.50
N SER A 222 -12.02 5.56 -5.61
CA SER A 222 -11.12 5.77 -4.48
C SER A 222 -11.49 4.95 -3.25
N ARG A 223 -12.56 4.14 -3.29
CA ARG A 223 -13.01 3.36 -2.13
C ARG A 223 -11.93 2.38 -1.67
N GLY A 224 -11.61 2.44 -0.38
CA GLY A 224 -10.60 1.59 0.22
C GLY A 224 -11.00 1.06 1.57
N GLY A 225 -10.20 0.13 2.06
CA GLY A 225 -10.23 -0.37 3.42
C GLY A 225 -8.84 -0.38 4.02
N LEU A 226 -8.75 -0.59 5.31
CA LEU A 226 -7.51 -0.71 6.07
C LEU A 226 -7.56 -2.02 6.85
N ALA A 227 -6.49 -2.83 6.73
CA ALA A 227 -6.24 -4.01 7.55
C ALA A 227 -4.93 -3.82 8.31
N THR A 228 -4.84 -4.36 9.53
CA THR A 228 -3.63 -4.20 10.36
C THR A 228 -3.29 -5.51 11.08
N THR A 229 -2.00 -5.83 11.11
CA THR A 229 -1.44 -6.95 11.87
C THR A 229 -0.11 -6.56 12.50
N TYR A 230 0.47 -7.44 13.30
CA TYR A 230 1.73 -7.19 13.99
C TYR A 230 2.69 -8.35 13.81
N VAL A 231 3.95 -8.03 13.52
CA VAL A 231 5.07 -8.96 13.62
C VAL A 231 5.59 -8.87 15.05
N ASP A 232 5.65 -9.99 15.75
CA ASP A 232 6.05 -10.04 17.16
C ASP A 232 7.50 -9.57 17.40
N ALA A 233 7.80 -9.25 18.65
CA ALA A 233 9.10 -8.69 19.03
C ALA A 233 10.26 -9.66 18.75
N ALA A 234 10.06 -10.96 18.97
CA ALA A 234 11.12 -11.96 18.75
C ALA A 234 11.44 -12.09 17.26
N THR A 235 10.41 -12.10 16.40
CA THR A 235 10.56 -12.10 14.94
C THR A 235 11.16 -10.80 14.46
N THR A 236 10.70 -9.65 14.95
CA THR A 236 11.27 -8.32 14.62
C THR A 236 12.77 -8.27 14.95
N GLN A 237 13.20 -8.78 16.11
CA GLN A 237 14.61 -8.85 16.49
C GLN A 237 15.43 -9.79 15.58
N ARG A 238 14.88 -10.96 15.21
CA ARG A 238 15.54 -11.87 14.25
C ARG A 238 15.69 -11.24 12.88
N LEU A 239 14.65 -10.57 12.37
CA LEU A 239 14.71 -9.82 11.11
C LEU A 239 15.75 -8.70 11.16
N ALA A 240 15.86 -8.00 12.29
CA ALA A 240 16.92 -7.01 12.49
C ALA A 240 18.34 -7.63 12.48
N ALA A 241 18.49 -8.86 12.95
CA ALA A 241 19.76 -9.58 12.84
C ALA A 241 20.07 -9.98 11.38
N VAL A 242 19.07 -10.44 10.63
CA VAL A 242 19.18 -10.71 9.18
C VAL A 242 19.56 -9.43 8.43
N ALA A 243 18.91 -8.29 8.72
CA ALA A 243 19.23 -6.99 8.13
C ALA A 243 20.71 -6.61 8.36
N ARG A 244 21.20 -6.72 9.59
CA ARG A 244 22.60 -6.43 9.92
C ARG A 244 23.57 -7.38 9.19
N GLY A 245 23.25 -8.69 9.16
CA GLY A 245 24.06 -9.70 8.47
C GLY A 245 24.17 -9.47 6.97
N ALA A 246 23.12 -8.94 6.35
CA ALA A 246 23.05 -8.61 4.91
C ALA A 246 23.46 -7.16 4.60
N ASN A 247 23.89 -6.38 5.59
CA ASN A 247 24.20 -4.94 5.45
C ASN A 247 23.08 -4.16 4.76
N CYS A 248 21.84 -4.31 5.26
CA CYS A 248 20.67 -3.61 4.74
C CYS A 248 19.78 -3.07 5.86
N THR A 249 18.75 -2.33 5.53
CA THR A 249 17.79 -1.72 6.45
C THR A 249 16.59 -2.61 6.71
N MET A 250 15.84 -2.35 7.77
CA MET A 250 14.53 -3.00 8.00
C MET A 250 13.53 -2.73 6.86
N PHE A 251 13.57 -1.54 6.26
CA PHE A 251 12.84 -1.25 5.03
C PHE A 251 13.10 -2.34 3.97
N THR A 252 14.38 -2.64 3.69
CA THR A 252 14.76 -3.63 2.67
C THR A 252 14.24 -5.03 3.02
N VAL A 253 14.31 -5.41 4.30
CA VAL A 253 13.83 -6.73 4.77
C VAL A 253 12.32 -6.87 4.58
N PHE A 254 11.54 -5.88 5.03
CA PHE A 254 10.08 -5.92 4.88
C PHE A 254 9.64 -5.77 3.42
N LEU A 255 10.31 -4.93 2.63
CA LEU A 255 10.08 -4.84 1.19
C LEU A 255 10.35 -6.19 0.49
N THR A 256 11.40 -6.92 0.92
CA THR A 256 11.69 -8.27 0.41
C THR A 256 10.57 -9.24 0.76
N GLY A 257 10.08 -9.23 2.00
CA GLY A 257 8.93 -10.04 2.43
C GLY A 257 7.66 -9.71 1.65
N PHE A 258 7.40 -8.42 1.43
CA PHE A 258 6.26 -7.97 0.62
C PHE A 258 6.37 -8.43 -0.84
N ALA A 259 7.52 -8.24 -1.48
CA ALA A 259 7.77 -8.67 -2.85
C ALA A 259 7.66 -10.20 -3.00
N ALA A 260 8.20 -10.97 -2.05
CA ALA A 260 8.08 -12.43 -2.00
C ALA A 260 6.62 -12.87 -1.85
N THR A 261 5.84 -12.20 -0.99
CA THR A 261 4.40 -12.49 -0.82
C THR A 261 3.64 -12.17 -2.10
N LEU A 262 3.89 -11.02 -2.73
CA LEU A 262 3.25 -10.65 -4.00
C LEU A 262 3.53 -11.67 -5.10
N SER A 263 4.77 -12.15 -5.23
CA SER A 263 5.16 -13.11 -6.28
C SER A 263 4.46 -14.46 -6.12
N ARG A 264 4.13 -14.84 -4.89
CA ARG A 264 3.38 -16.08 -4.58
C ARG A 264 1.88 -15.92 -4.86
N TYR A 265 1.37 -14.68 -4.86
CA TYR A 265 -0.01 -14.35 -5.22
C TYR A 265 -0.19 -14.09 -6.72
N ALA A 266 0.76 -13.36 -7.33
CA ALA A 266 0.70 -13.02 -8.75
C ALA A 266 1.40 -14.11 -9.56
N PRO A 267 0.80 -14.62 -10.66
CA PRO A 267 1.47 -15.57 -11.56
C PRO A 267 2.53 -14.84 -12.43
N GLN A 268 3.38 -14.03 -11.80
CA GLN A 268 4.35 -13.16 -12.44
C GLN A 268 5.66 -13.26 -11.68
N ALA A 269 6.71 -13.74 -12.35
CA ALA A 269 8.06 -13.80 -11.77
C ALA A 269 8.72 -12.41 -11.65
N ASP A 270 8.13 -11.38 -12.26
CA ASP A 270 8.64 -10.03 -12.33
C ASP A 270 7.52 -9.05 -11.99
N THR A 271 7.73 -8.19 -11.00
CA THR A 271 6.72 -7.24 -10.49
C THR A 271 7.31 -5.85 -10.31
N LEU A 272 6.46 -4.83 -10.43
CA LEU A 272 6.79 -3.45 -10.05
C LEU A 272 6.16 -3.12 -8.71
N VAL A 273 7.01 -2.72 -7.77
CA VAL A 273 6.58 -2.24 -6.45
C VAL A 273 6.94 -0.76 -6.32
N GLY A 274 5.96 0.06 -5.95
CA GLY A 274 6.19 1.45 -5.62
C GLY A 274 6.81 1.62 -4.23
N THR A 275 7.56 2.69 -4.03
CA THR A 275 7.92 3.17 -2.69
C THR A 275 8.02 4.68 -2.69
N ALA A 276 7.55 5.29 -1.60
CA ALA A 276 7.64 6.74 -1.40
C ALA A 276 9.04 7.11 -0.90
N VAL A 277 9.62 8.15 -1.49
CA VAL A 277 10.91 8.70 -1.07
C VAL A 277 10.83 10.21 -0.95
N SER A 278 11.58 10.78 -0.01
CA SER A 278 11.68 12.23 0.10
C SER A 278 12.67 12.82 -0.91
N ASP A 279 12.24 13.88 -1.60
CA ASP A 279 13.10 14.68 -2.49
C ASP A 279 13.80 15.84 -1.74
N ARG A 280 13.83 15.81 -0.40
CA ARG A 280 14.63 16.74 0.41
C ARG A 280 16.10 16.38 0.25
N THR A 281 16.75 17.01 -0.73
CA THR A 281 18.14 16.72 -1.13
C THR A 281 19.14 17.72 -0.55
N HIS A 282 18.66 18.79 0.04
CA HIS A 282 19.45 19.87 0.63
C HIS A 282 18.90 20.20 2.01
N SER A 283 19.79 20.57 2.95
CA SER A 283 19.43 20.89 4.34
C SER A 283 18.45 22.08 4.47
N GLU A 284 18.48 22.99 3.50
CA GLU A 284 17.57 24.13 3.43
C GLU A 284 16.11 23.71 3.20
N LEU A 285 15.88 22.49 2.66
CA LEU A 285 14.55 21.93 2.45
C LEU A 285 14.00 21.24 3.71
N ASP A 286 14.87 20.85 4.66
CA ASP A 286 14.48 20.10 5.84
C ASP A 286 13.39 20.77 6.69
N PRO A 287 13.43 22.10 6.96
CA PRO A 287 12.42 22.78 7.77
C PRO A 287 11.16 23.19 6.99
N LEU A 288 11.08 22.95 5.69
CA LEU A 288 9.94 23.42 4.89
C LEU A 288 8.74 22.49 5.01
N ILE A 289 7.54 23.07 4.97
CA ILE A 289 6.30 22.32 4.73
C ILE A 289 6.02 22.31 3.23
N GLY A 290 5.63 21.16 2.68
CA GLY A 290 5.30 21.00 1.26
C GLY A 290 5.16 19.54 0.84
N LEU A 291 4.92 19.30 -0.44
CA LEU A 291 4.87 17.96 -1.03
C LEU A 291 6.23 17.61 -1.67
N PHE A 292 7.13 17.05 -0.89
CA PHE A 292 8.47 16.63 -1.33
C PHE A 292 8.54 15.13 -1.64
N THR A 293 7.42 14.41 -1.46
CA THR A 293 7.38 12.97 -1.73
C THR A 293 7.38 12.70 -3.23
N ASN A 294 8.31 11.86 -3.67
CA ASN A 294 8.35 11.23 -4.99
C ASN A 294 8.09 9.73 -4.86
N THR A 295 7.76 9.07 -5.98
CA THR A 295 7.54 7.63 -6.04
C THR A 295 8.62 6.97 -6.90
N LEU A 296 9.24 5.91 -6.40
CA LEU A 296 10.17 5.08 -7.17
C LEU A 296 9.48 3.79 -7.60
N ALA A 297 9.73 3.36 -8.84
CA ALA A 297 9.24 2.11 -9.39
C ALA A 297 10.33 1.03 -9.28
N LEU A 298 10.28 0.21 -8.26
CA LEU A 298 11.24 -0.85 -8.00
C LEU A 298 10.84 -2.12 -8.73
N ARG A 299 11.66 -2.55 -9.70
CA ARG A 299 11.44 -3.82 -10.40
C ARG A 299 12.04 -4.97 -9.59
N MET A 300 11.20 -5.90 -9.17
CA MET A 300 11.53 -7.07 -8.38
C MET A 300 11.42 -8.33 -9.23
N SER A 301 12.51 -9.10 -9.34
CA SER A 301 12.52 -10.38 -10.07
C SER A 301 12.71 -11.54 -9.10
N MET A 302 11.77 -12.51 -9.18
CA MET A 302 11.76 -13.75 -8.43
C MET A 302 12.16 -14.94 -9.32
N ALA A 303 12.74 -14.66 -10.49
CA ALA A 303 13.24 -15.72 -11.37
C ALA A 303 14.25 -16.60 -10.62
N ASP A 304 14.26 -17.89 -10.93
CA ASP A 304 15.18 -18.89 -10.38
C ASP A 304 14.95 -19.26 -8.91
N ASP A 305 13.77 -18.93 -8.34
CA ASP A 305 13.40 -19.27 -6.96
C ASP A 305 14.53 -19.01 -5.94
N PRO A 306 14.97 -17.74 -5.78
CA PRO A 306 16.12 -17.43 -4.94
C PRO A 306 15.83 -17.71 -3.46
N ALA A 307 16.88 -18.00 -2.69
CA ALA A 307 16.78 -17.96 -1.23
C ALA A 307 16.41 -16.55 -0.75
N PHE A 308 15.76 -16.44 0.43
CA PHE A 308 15.37 -15.13 0.97
C PHE A 308 16.56 -14.16 1.09
N THR A 309 17.72 -14.65 1.50
CA THR A 309 18.97 -13.85 1.57
C THR A 309 19.46 -13.36 0.21
N GLU A 310 19.29 -14.15 -0.83
CA GLU A 310 19.68 -13.75 -2.20
C GLU A 310 18.73 -12.68 -2.72
N LEU A 311 17.40 -12.88 -2.52
CA LEU A 311 16.42 -11.88 -2.88
C LEU A 311 16.65 -10.58 -2.10
N LEU A 312 16.97 -10.66 -0.81
CA LEU A 312 17.29 -9.51 0.03
C LEU A 312 18.46 -8.69 -0.55
N GLY A 313 19.52 -9.38 -1.03
CA GLY A 313 20.63 -8.74 -1.73
C GLY A 313 20.18 -8.03 -3.01
N ARG A 314 19.37 -8.68 -3.85
CA ARG A 314 18.82 -8.10 -5.09
C ARG A 314 17.95 -6.86 -4.80
N VAL A 315 17.10 -6.93 -3.78
CA VAL A 315 16.23 -5.82 -3.35
C VAL A 315 17.04 -4.65 -2.81
N ARG A 316 18.08 -4.92 -2.00
CA ARG A 316 19.00 -3.89 -1.51
C ARG A 316 19.65 -3.14 -2.68
N ASP A 317 20.23 -3.87 -3.62
CA ASP A 317 20.96 -3.28 -4.74
C ASP A 317 20.01 -2.52 -5.67
N THR A 318 18.81 -3.07 -5.97
CA THR A 318 17.75 -2.39 -6.72
C THR A 318 17.33 -1.09 -6.06
N THR A 319 17.16 -1.10 -4.73
CA THR A 319 16.76 0.08 -3.97
C THR A 319 17.86 1.14 -3.95
N ALA A 320 19.12 0.75 -3.76
CA ALA A 320 20.26 1.66 -3.76
C ALA A 320 20.42 2.36 -5.12
N ASP A 321 20.34 1.60 -6.21
CA ASP A 321 20.40 2.14 -7.58
C ASP A 321 19.23 3.12 -7.83
N ALA A 322 18.01 2.75 -7.45
CA ALA A 322 16.83 3.61 -7.61
C ALA A 322 16.94 4.91 -6.80
N LEU A 323 17.47 4.86 -5.57
CA LEU A 323 17.71 6.03 -4.72
C LEU A 323 18.72 7.00 -5.32
N ALA A 324 19.74 6.51 -6.06
CA ALA A 324 20.68 7.37 -6.79
C ALA A 324 20.00 8.15 -7.94
N HIS A 325 18.83 7.69 -8.38
CA HIS A 325 18.01 8.31 -9.43
C HIS A 325 16.65 8.83 -8.93
N LYS A 326 16.50 9.09 -7.63
CA LYS A 326 15.24 9.50 -7.00
C LYS A 326 14.74 10.88 -7.41
N GLN A 327 15.57 11.69 -8.02
CA GLN A 327 15.22 13.07 -8.42
C GLN A 327 14.32 13.13 -9.67
N LEU A 328 14.24 12.05 -10.48
CA LEU A 328 13.27 12.03 -11.57
C LEU A 328 11.84 11.99 -11.02
N PRO A 329 11.02 12.99 -11.30
CA PRO A 329 9.62 12.95 -10.91
C PRO A 329 8.90 11.77 -11.57
N PHE A 330 8.13 11.03 -10.79
CA PHE A 330 7.38 9.86 -11.27
C PHE A 330 6.49 10.19 -12.48
N GLU A 331 5.92 11.37 -12.51
CA GLU A 331 5.08 11.87 -13.61
C GLU A 331 5.84 11.98 -14.93
N LYS A 332 7.11 12.38 -14.85
CA LYS A 332 8.00 12.42 -16.03
C LYS A 332 8.31 11.03 -16.54
N LEU A 333 8.54 10.08 -15.62
CA LEU A 333 8.76 8.69 -15.95
C LEU A 333 7.52 8.07 -16.62
N VAL A 334 6.32 8.29 -16.06
CA VAL A 334 5.05 7.82 -16.64
C VAL A 334 4.81 8.43 -18.02
N ALA A 335 5.08 9.73 -18.19
CA ALA A 335 4.91 10.40 -19.47
C ALA A 335 5.89 9.87 -20.55
N ASP A 336 7.11 9.53 -20.14
CA ASP A 336 8.16 9.05 -21.05
C ASP A 336 7.95 7.59 -21.49
N LEU A 337 7.65 6.71 -20.54
CA LEU A 337 7.39 5.29 -20.83
C LEU A 337 6.05 5.08 -21.55
N ALA A 338 5.19 6.10 -21.54
CA ALA A 338 3.88 6.12 -22.19
C ALA A 338 3.11 4.78 -22.03
N PRO A 339 2.91 4.30 -20.79
CA PRO A 339 2.16 3.06 -20.56
C PRO A 339 0.74 3.22 -21.05
N ASP A 340 0.05 2.08 -21.27
CA ASP A 340 -1.35 2.08 -21.67
C ASP A 340 -2.19 2.94 -20.71
N ARG A 341 -2.83 3.97 -21.25
CA ARG A 341 -3.67 4.89 -20.47
C ARG A 341 -5.05 4.28 -20.29
N THR A 342 -5.31 3.84 -19.08
CA THR A 342 -6.61 3.31 -18.66
C THR A 342 -7.09 3.99 -17.38
N LEU A 343 -8.39 4.02 -17.18
CA LEU A 343 -8.99 4.45 -15.90
C LEU A 343 -9.19 3.27 -14.92
N ALA A 344 -8.87 2.05 -15.35
CA ALA A 344 -9.05 0.84 -14.55
C ALA A 344 -7.96 0.62 -13.50
N HIS A 345 -6.75 1.14 -13.71
CA HIS A 345 -5.63 1.04 -12.77
C HIS A 345 -4.65 2.21 -12.91
N THR A 346 -3.80 2.39 -11.90
CA THR A 346 -2.71 3.35 -11.96
C THR A 346 -1.61 2.87 -12.91
N PRO A 347 -0.98 3.78 -13.67
CA PRO A 347 0.10 3.41 -14.58
C PRO A 347 1.34 2.95 -13.80
N LEU A 348 2.03 1.94 -14.30
CA LEU A 348 3.27 1.32 -13.79
C LEU A 348 3.14 0.66 -12.42
N ILE A 349 2.55 1.30 -11.42
CA ILE A 349 2.53 0.85 -10.02
C ILE A 349 1.09 0.64 -9.57
N GLN A 350 0.76 -0.58 -9.12
CA GLN A 350 -0.50 -0.94 -8.50
C GLN A 350 -0.32 -1.37 -7.03
N ALA A 351 0.91 -1.76 -6.66
CA ALA A 351 1.28 -2.13 -5.31
C ALA A 351 2.43 -1.25 -4.79
N GLN A 352 2.35 -0.79 -3.55
CA GLN A 352 3.35 0.07 -2.91
C GLN A 352 3.72 -0.46 -1.53
N PHE A 353 4.97 -0.26 -1.14
CA PHE A 353 5.48 -0.54 0.19
C PHE A 353 6.21 0.67 0.75
N ASP A 354 5.85 1.08 1.96
CA ASP A 354 6.49 2.19 2.67
C ASP A 354 6.87 1.77 4.10
N TYR A 355 7.94 2.35 4.64
CA TYR A 355 8.44 2.06 5.98
C TYR A 355 8.63 3.34 6.80
N GLY A 356 8.14 3.35 8.04
CA GLY A 356 8.27 4.49 8.95
C GLY A 356 7.40 5.70 8.57
N SER A 357 6.42 5.52 7.67
CA SER A 357 5.62 6.63 7.15
C SER A 357 4.32 6.88 7.91
N LEU A 358 3.87 5.93 8.73
CA LEU A 358 2.67 6.05 9.58
C LEU A 358 2.99 6.40 11.04
N ALA A 359 4.25 6.64 11.38
CA ALA A 359 4.59 7.14 12.72
C ALA A 359 3.80 8.43 12.97
N SER A 360 2.76 8.35 13.80
CA SER A 360 1.95 9.52 14.14
C SER A 360 2.83 10.54 14.83
N PRO A 361 2.87 11.79 14.34
CA PRO A 361 3.61 12.82 15.04
C PRO A 361 3.01 13.02 16.45
N THR A 362 3.84 13.35 17.41
CA THR A 362 3.41 13.62 18.78
C THR A 362 3.15 15.10 18.94
N LEU A 363 1.93 15.47 19.27
CA LEU A 363 1.58 16.83 19.67
C LEU A 363 1.94 17.01 21.15
N ASP A 364 2.96 17.82 21.45
CA ASP A 364 3.44 18.06 22.81
C ASP A 364 3.00 19.43 23.33
N LEU A 365 1.98 19.43 24.17
CA LEU A 365 1.39 20.63 24.79
C LEU A 365 1.63 20.61 26.30
N PRO A 366 2.25 21.62 26.90
CA PRO A 366 2.55 21.66 28.33
C PRO A 366 1.31 21.50 29.22
N GLY A 367 1.34 20.53 30.13
CA GLY A 367 0.24 20.24 31.06
C GLY A 367 -0.94 19.51 30.44
N ILE A 368 -0.84 19.07 29.17
CA ILE A 368 -1.85 18.32 28.44
C ILE A 368 -1.33 16.92 28.15
N THR A 369 -2.10 15.91 28.51
CA THR A 369 -1.84 14.54 28.03
C THR A 369 -2.38 14.40 26.62
N THR A 370 -1.52 14.04 25.68
CA THR A 370 -1.91 13.88 24.28
C THR A 370 -1.90 12.42 23.85
N ARG A 371 -2.89 11.99 23.09
CA ARG A 371 -2.98 10.65 22.52
C ARG A 371 -3.44 10.75 21.06
N SER A 372 -2.64 10.26 20.14
CA SER A 372 -3.00 10.17 18.73
C SER A 372 -4.23 9.29 18.52
N LEU A 373 -5.12 9.72 17.63
CA LEU A 373 -6.22 8.94 17.09
C LEU A 373 -5.96 8.68 15.61
N GLU A 374 -5.94 7.41 15.22
CA GLU A 374 -5.81 7.01 13.82
C GLU A 374 -7.16 7.22 13.10
N LEU A 375 -7.17 8.04 12.09
CA LEU A 375 -8.35 8.33 11.27
C LEU A 375 -8.20 7.70 9.89
N SER A 376 -9.21 6.96 9.46
CA SER A 376 -9.29 6.42 8.09
C SER A 376 -10.25 7.22 7.24
N THR A 377 -9.79 7.69 6.09
CA THR A 377 -10.65 8.26 5.05
C THR A 377 -11.45 7.18 4.31
N SER A 378 -11.15 5.89 4.51
CA SER A 378 -11.67 4.75 3.77
C SER A 378 -11.44 4.88 2.26
N THR A 379 -10.29 5.39 1.89
CA THR A 379 -9.85 5.53 0.49
C THR A 379 -8.59 4.72 0.23
N ALA A 380 -8.36 4.39 -1.05
CA ALA A 380 -7.14 3.73 -1.51
C ALA A 380 -6.59 4.41 -2.76
N LYS A 381 -5.30 4.76 -2.73
CA LYS A 381 -4.61 5.42 -3.84
C LYS A 381 -4.20 4.42 -4.93
N LEU A 382 -3.91 3.20 -4.54
CA LEU A 382 -3.47 2.08 -5.39
C LEU A 382 -4.37 0.86 -5.18
N ASP A 383 -4.06 -0.26 -5.84
CA ASP A 383 -4.75 -1.51 -5.55
C ASP A 383 -4.44 -1.97 -4.12
N LEU A 384 -3.17 -1.85 -3.71
CA LEU A 384 -2.76 -2.04 -2.32
C LEU A 384 -1.51 -1.21 -1.98
N THR A 385 -1.43 -0.75 -0.73
CA THR A 385 -0.24 -0.13 -0.14
C THR A 385 -0.01 -0.74 1.23
N VAL A 386 1.17 -1.32 1.45
CA VAL A 386 1.57 -1.85 2.75
C VAL A 386 2.53 -0.88 3.43
N TYR A 387 2.25 -0.58 4.67
CA TYR A 387 3.09 0.22 5.56
C TYR A 387 3.66 -0.66 6.65
N ALA A 388 4.92 -0.49 6.98
CA ALA A 388 5.55 -1.13 8.12
C ALA A 388 6.14 -0.07 9.05
N ASP A 389 5.81 -0.12 10.33
CA ASP A 389 6.24 0.87 11.31
C ASP A 389 6.68 0.18 12.60
N ALA A 390 7.76 0.68 13.21
CA ALA A 390 8.11 0.30 14.56
C ALA A 390 7.00 0.76 15.52
N HIS A 391 6.55 -0.13 16.37
CA HIS A 391 5.48 0.12 17.32
C HIS A 391 5.86 -0.43 18.70
N ASP A 392 5.72 0.40 19.72
CA ASP A 392 5.98 -0.01 21.10
C ASP A 392 4.69 -0.60 21.69
N ALA A 393 4.69 -1.91 21.91
CA ALA A 393 3.58 -2.63 22.52
C ALA A 393 4.04 -3.23 23.86
N HIS A 394 3.53 -2.73 24.98
CA HIS A 394 3.76 -3.28 26.31
C HIS A 394 5.26 -3.55 26.60
N ASP A 395 6.12 -2.53 26.44
CA ASP A 395 7.58 -2.58 26.62
C ASP A 395 8.33 -3.48 25.62
N ALA A 396 7.67 -3.96 24.56
CA ALA A 396 8.30 -4.74 23.49
C ALA A 396 8.19 -4.01 22.15
N GLN A 397 9.30 -3.91 21.41
CA GLN A 397 9.32 -3.34 20.07
C GLN A 397 8.81 -4.37 19.06
N VAL A 398 7.60 -4.17 18.57
CA VAL A 398 6.98 -4.96 17.51
C VAL A 398 6.97 -4.16 16.20
N THR A 399 6.75 -4.83 15.06
CA THR A 399 6.50 -4.10 13.81
C THR A 399 5.03 -4.19 13.46
N ARG A 400 4.35 -3.04 13.36
CA ARG A 400 3.00 -2.95 12.83
C ARG A 400 3.04 -2.99 11.31
N LEU A 401 2.21 -3.85 10.72
CA LEU A 401 1.94 -3.89 9.29
C LEU A 401 0.51 -3.42 9.06
N SER A 402 0.35 -2.34 8.31
CA SER A 402 -0.96 -1.81 7.92
C SER A 402 -1.09 -1.85 6.40
N MET A 403 -2.23 -2.30 5.87
CA MET A 403 -2.48 -2.38 4.44
C MET A 403 -3.73 -1.59 4.07
N GLU A 404 -3.53 -0.53 3.29
CA GLU A 404 -4.58 0.14 2.53
C GLU A 404 -4.84 -0.66 1.25
N TYR A 405 -6.08 -1.04 1.00
CA TYR A 405 -6.47 -1.83 -0.17
C TYR A 405 -7.69 -1.25 -0.88
N SER A 406 -7.76 -1.45 -2.20
CA SER A 406 -8.91 -1.04 -3.02
C SER A 406 -10.11 -1.95 -2.75
N ALA A 407 -11.20 -1.38 -2.21
CA ALA A 407 -12.45 -2.09 -2.00
C ALA A 407 -13.19 -2.43 -3.31
N ASP A 408 -12.74 -1.90 -4.45
CA ASP A 408 -13.23 -2.31 -5.76
C ASP A 408 -12.74 -3.72 -6.14
N LEU A 409 -11.61 -4.17 -5.59
CA LEU A 409 -10.97 -5.44 -5.93
C LEU A 409 -11.03 -6.46 -4.79
N PHE A 410 -10.82 -6.01 -3.55
CA PHE A 410 -10.58 -6.88 -2.40
C PHE A 410 -11.60 -6.63 -1.30
N ASP A 411 -11.87 -7.65 -0.48
CA ASP A 411 -12.58 -7.52 0.78
C ASP A 411 -11.61 -7.52 1.98
N ALA A 412 -12.14 -7.26 3.18
CA ALA A 412 -11.33 -7.23 4.39
C ALA A 412 -10.69 -8.58 4.69
N ALA A 413 -11.40 -9.68 4.45
CA ALA A 413 -10.88 -11.02 4.70
C ALA A 413 -9.71 -11.38 3.77
N TRP A 414 -9.71 -10.89 2.53
CA TRP A 414 -8.56 -11.02 1.61
C TRP A 414 -7.35 -10.27 2.16
N ALA A 415 -7.57 -9.04 2.62
CA ALA A 415 -6.52 -8.20 3.16
C ALA A 415 -5.88 -8.80 4.42
N ASP A 416 -6.71 -9.30 5.35
CA ASP A 416 -6.24 -9.99 6.55
C ASP A 416 -5.44 -11.25 6.22
N ARG A 417 -5.90 -12.05 5.24
CA ARG A 417 -5.16 -13.24 4.77
C ARG A 417 -3.81 -12.86 4.17
N PHE A 418 -3.78 -11.83 3.32
CA PHE A 418 -2.53 -11.38 2.68
C PHE A 418 -1.50 -10.95 3.73
N LEU A 419 -1.89 -10.13 4.70
CA LEU A 419 -1.02 -9.73 5.79
C LEU A 419 -0.58 -10.91 6.66
N GLY A 420 -1.49 -11.86 6.95
CA GLY A 420 -1.17 -13.08 7.67
C GLY A 420 -0.12 -13.93 6.94
N TYR A 421 -0.22 -14.06 5.63
CA TYR A 421 0.78 -14.77 4.83
C TYR A 421 2.12 -14.06 4.80
N MET A 422 2.12 -12.74 4.67
CA MET A 422 3.35 -11.94 4.74
C MET A 422 4.05 -12.09 6.10
N THR A 423 3.27 -12.06 7.19
CA THR A 423 3.81 -12.24 8.56
C THR A 423 4.42 -13.63 8.72
N THR A 424 3.70 -14.68 8.34
CA THR A 424 4.19 -16.07 8.43
C THR A 424 5.43 -16.30 7.58
N LEU A 425 5.48 -15.75 6.36
CA LEU A 425 6.66 -15.82 5.50
C LEU A 425 7.87 -15.14 6.18
N LEU A 426 7.67 -13.95 6.74
CA LEU A 426 8.73 -13.21 7.45
C LEU A 426 9.21 -13.96 8.71
N GLU A 427 8.33 -14.62 9.48
CA GLU A 427 8.69 -15.46 10.62
C GLU A 427 9.62 -16.59 10.21
N HIS A 428 9.29 -17.33 9.14
CA HIS A 428 10.08 -18.43 8.63
C HIS A 428 11.39 -17.95 7.99
N ALA A 429 11.36 -16.85 7.24
CA ALA A 429 12.55 -16.22 6.68
C ALA A 429 13.49 -15.72 7.78
N ALA A 430 12.96 -15.22 8.90
CA ALA A 430 13.76 -14.82 10.06
C ALA A 430 14.45 -16.00 10.74
N ALA A 431 13.81 -17.18 10.75
CA ALA A 431 14.35 -18.40 11.35
C ALA A 431 15.35 -19.12 10.43
N ALA A 432 15.11 -19.13 9.12
CA ALA A 432 15.92 -19.84 8.13
C ALA A 432 16.07 -19.01 6.84
N PRO A 433 16.86 -17.92 6.85
CA PRO A 433 16.91 -16.96 5.73
C PRO A 433 17.59 -17.49 4.45
N GLY A 434 18.24 -18.65 4.53
CA GLY A 434 18.81 -19.36 3.38
C GLY A 434 17.82 -20.28 2.65
N THR A 435 16.54 -20.32 3.06
CA THR A 435 15.52 -21.16 2.44
C THR A 435 15.04 -20.54 1.12
N PRO A 436 14.91 -21.33 0.02
CA PRO A 436 14.28 -20.88 -1.21
C PRO A 436 12.87 -20.35 -0.98
N LEU A 437 12.43 -19.36 -1.76
CA LEU A 437 11.13 -18.71 -1.58
C LEU A 437 9.96 -19.69 -1.71
N ALA A 438 10.04 -20.66 -2.62
CA ALA A 438 9.00 -21.67 -2.79
C ALA A 438 8.80 -22.55 -1.55
N ASP A 439 9.88 -22.80 -0.80
CA ASP A 439 9.87 -23.65 0.39
C ASP A 439 9.51 -22.88 1.68
N LEU A 440 9.46 -21.53 1.65
CA LEU A 440 9.05 -20.73 2.81
C LEU A 440 7.55 -20.87 3.06
N PRO A 441 7.10 -21.34 4.23
CA PRO A 441 5.68 -21.39 4.55
C PRO A 441 5.03 -20.01 4.57
N MET A 442 3.81 -19.91 4.05
CA MET A 442 2.95 -18.72 4.17
C MET A 442 1.74 -18.97 5.08
N LEU A 443 1.51 -20.22 5.47
CA LEU A 443 0.44 -20.62 6.38
C LEU A 443 1.01 -21.07 7.70
N THR A 444 0.39 -20.66 8.80
CA THR A 444 0.70 -21.19 10.12
C THR A 444 0.27 -22.65 10.23
N ALA A 445 0.86 -23.40 11.17
CA ALA A 445 0.45 -24.79 11.44
C ALA A 445 -1.05 -24.91 11.78
N ALA A 446 -1.64 -23.88 12.45
CA ALA A 446 -3.05 -23.84 12.78
C ALA A 446 -3.97 -23.56 11.57
N GLN A 447 -3.47 -22.84 10.58
CA GLN A 447 -4.20 -22.58 9.32
C GLN A 447 -4.10 -23.75 8.35
N ARG A 448 -3.12 -24.62 8.53
CA ARG A 448 -2.89 -25.81 7.73
C ARG A 448 -3.81 -26.93 8.23
N VAL A 449 -5.07 -26.89 7.79
CA VAL A 449 -6.04 -27.93 8.10
C VAL A 449 -5.79 -29.13 7.19
N GLU A 450 -5.52 -30.30 7.79
CA GLU A 450 -5.35 -31.53 7.05
C GLU A 450 -6.65 -31.95 6.33
N PRO A 451 -6.56 -32.78 5.24
CA PRO A 451 -7.72 -33.29 4.57
C PRO A 451 -8.68 -34.02 5.54
N ARG A 452 -9.95 -33.60 5.55
CA ARG A 452 -10.99 -34.04 6.49
C ARG A 452 -11.81 -35.21 5.97
N ASN A 453 -11.71 -35.49 4.67
CA ASN A 453 -12.45 -36.54 3.98
C ASN A 453 -11.65 -37.10 2.79
N PRO A 454 -12.05 -38.27 2.23
CA PRO A 454 -11.31 -38.91 1.13
C PRO A 454 -11.19 -38.05 -0.14
N VAL A 455 -12.16 -37.16 -0.42
CA VAL A 455 -12.11 -36.30 -1.59
C VAL A 455 -11.01 -35.25 -1.40
N GLU A 456 -10.99 -34.58 -0.26
CA GLU A 456 -9.94 -33.62 0.08
C GLU A 456 -8.55 -34.25 0.07
N ALA A 457 -8.42 -35.47 0.61
CA ALA A 457 -7.15 -36.21 0.62
C ALA A 457 -6.65 -36.54 -0.80
N THR A 458 -7.54 -36.94 -1.70
CA THR A 458 -7.17 -37.18 -3.10
C THR A 458 -6.78 -35.89 -3.80
N LEU A 459 -7.54 -34.81 -3.63
CA LEU A 459 -7.22 -33.52 -4.23
C LEU A 459 -5.89 -32.98 -3.71
N ALA A 460 -5.60 -33.13 -2.41
CA ALA A 460 -4.32 -32.76 -1.82
C ALA A 460 -3.15 -33.54 -2.43
N THR A 461 -3.31 -34.84 -2.62
CA THR A 461 -2.30 -35.69 -3.29
C THR A 461 -2.04 -35.22 -4.72
N ILE A 462 -3.11 -34.94 -5.48
CA ILE A 462 -2.99 -34.42 -6.86
C ILE A 462 -2.23 -33.07 -6.86
N TRP A 463 -2.46 -32.19 -5.88
CA TRP A 463 -1.75 -30.92 -5.80
C TRP A 463 -0.28 -31.09 -5.46
N VAL A 464 0.05 -31.94 -4.49
CA VAL A 464 1.45 -32.23 -4.12
C VAL A 464 2.24 -32.70 -5.35
N ASP A 465 1.66 -33.61 -6.13
CA ASP A 465 2.28 -34.13 -7.35
C ASP A 465 2.42 -33.07 -8.45
N LEU A 466 1.41 -32.24 -8.66
CA LEU A 466 1.40 -31.22 -9.73
C LEU A 466 2.27 -30.02 -9.43
N LEU A 467 2.45 -29.69 -8.15
CA LEU A 467 3.26 -28.56 -7.69
C LEU A 467 4.70 -28.96 -7.35
N ASP A 468 5.01 -30.26 -7.41
CA ASP A 468 6.31 -30.83 -7.00
C ASP A 468 6.76 -30.32 -5.61
N THR A 469 5.79 -30.13 -4.71
CA THR A 469 6.05 -29.60 -3.37
C THR A 469 6.36 -30.73 -2.37
N ARG A 470 7.40 -30.52 -1.55
CA ARG A 470 7.73 -31.42 -0.44
C ARG A 470 6.96 -31.08 0.84
N ALA A 471 6.36 -29.90 0.89
CA ALA A 471 5.56 -29.48 2.03
C ALA A 471 4.13 -30.07 1.94
N PRO A 472 3.54 -30.51 3.06
CA PRO A 472 2.16 -30.97 3.08
C PRO A 472 1.22 -29.81 2.72
N VAL A 473 0.21 -30.10 1.88
CA VAL A 473 -0.80 -29.12 1.45
C VAL A 473 -2.03 -29.21 2.34
N GLY A 474 -2.45 -28.10 2.91
CA GLY A 474 -3.68 -27.98 3.70
C GLY A 474 -4.91 -27.74 2.83
N VAL A 475 -6.11 -28.05 3.35
CA VAL A 475 -7.35 -27.94 2.57
C VAL A 475 -7.77 -26.50 2.24
N HIS A 476 -7.25 -25.52 2.96
CA HIS A 476 -7.48 -24.10 2.74
C HIS A 476 -6.33 -23.41 1.99
N ASP A 477 -5.31 -24.16 1.60
CA ASP A 477 -4.24 -23.63 0.75
C ASP A 477 -4.82 -23.23 -0.61
N ASN A 478 -4.30 -22.12 -1.15
CA ASN A 478 -4.68 -21.65 -2.47
C ASN A 478 -3.69 -22.20 -3.50
N LEU A 479 -4.19 -22.88 -4.55
CA LEU A 479 -3.37 -23.50 -5.60
C LEU A 479 -2.36 -22.50 -6.20
N PHE A 480 -2.80 -21.29 -6.45
CA PHE A 480 -1.98 -20.27 -7.09
C PHE A 480 -0.95 -19.67 -6.12
N ALA A 481 -1.31 -19.55 -4.83
CA ALA A 481 -0.37 -19.14 -3.78
C ALA A 481 0.75 -20.18 -3.54
N LEU A 482 0.50 -21.45 -3.85
CA LEU A 482 1.49 -22.53 -3.82
C LEU A 482 2.33 -22.63 -5.10
N GLY A 483 2.22 -21.67 -6.03
CA GLY A 483 2.97 -21.67 -7.29
C GLY A 483 2.25 -22.32 -8.47
N GLY A 484 0.99 -22.72 -8.31
CA GLY A 484 0.17 -23.22 -9.41
C GLY A 484 -0.13 -22.12 -10.43
N HIS A 485 -0.25 -22.49 -11.69
CA HIS A 485 -0.59 -21.60 -12.80
C HIS A 485 -1.66 -22.23 -13.71
N SER A 486 -2.04 -21.56 -14.78
CA SER A 486 -3.14 -22.02 -15.67
C SER A 486 -2.94 -23.44 -16.21
N LEU A 487 -1.69 -23.84 -16.50
CA LEU A 487 -1.38 -25.20 -16.94
C LEU A 487 -1.57 -26.21 -15.80
N THR A 488 -1.13 -25.87 -14.58
CA THR A 488 -1.37 -26.65 -13.36
C THR A 488 -2.87 -26.86 -13.12
N ALA A 489 -3.68 -25.78 -13.26
CA ALA A 489 -5.13 -25.86 -13.14
C ALA A 489 -5.76 -26.77 -14.21
N THR A 490 -5.24 -26.76 -15.44
CA THR A 490 -5.70 -27.63 -16.52
C THR A 490 -5.35 -29.11 -16.23
N ARG A 491 -4.11 -29.40 -15.79
CA ARG A 491 -3.68 -30.74 -15.40
C ARG A 491 -4.47 -31.26 -14.19
N PHE A 492 -4.75 -30.39 -13.23
CA PHE A 492 -5.56 -30.71 -12.05
C PHE A 492 -6.98 -31.15 -12.45
N VAL A 493 -7.66 -30.40 -13.30
CA VAL A 493 -9.01 -30.73 -13.78
C VAL A 493 -9.03 -32.09 -14.50
N ALA A 494 -8.01 -32.38 -15.31
CA ALA A 494 -7.87 -33.68 -15.96
C ALA A 494 -7.73 -34.82 -14.95
N ARG A 495 -6.85 -34.67 -13.94
CA ARG A 495 -6.67 -35.70 -12.89
C ARG A 495 -7.90 -35.89 -12.00
N VAL A 496 -8.67 -34.83 -11.73
CA VAL A 496 -9.96 -34.92 -11.03
C VAL A 496 -10.97 -35.70 -11.87
N GLY A 497 -10.98 -35.46 -13.20
CA GLY A 497 -11.80 -36.24 -14.14
C GLY A 497 -11.47 -37.74 -14.10
N ASP A 498 -10.19 -38.07 -14.07
CA ASP A 498 -9.72 -39.47 -13.97
C ASP A 498 -10.05 -40.10 -12.61
N ALA A 499 -9.93 -39.35 -11.52
CA ALA A 499 -10.18 -39.88 -10.16
C ALA A 499 -11.67 -40.07 -9.84
N TYR A 500 -12.53 -39.19 -10.33
CA TYR A 500 -13.94 -39.10 -9.92
C TYR A 500 -14.95 -39.16 -11.06
N GLY A 501 -14.53 -39.19 -12.32
CA GLY A 501 -15.41 -39.11 -13.49
C GLY A 501 -16.04 -37.73 -13.73
N VAL A 502 -15.61 -36.73 -12.98
CA VAL A 502 -16.19 -35.36 -12.98
C VAL A 502 -15.47 -34.46 -13.98
N GLN A 503 -16.21 -33.87 -14.90
CA GLN A 503 -15.65 -32.89 -15.83
C GLN A 503 -15.83 -31.45 -15.31
N LEU A 504 -14.82 -30.95 -14.59
CA LEU A 504 -14.81 -29.56 -14.12
C LEU A 504 -14.35 -28.61 -15.24
N PRO A 505 -14.99 -27.46 -15.41
CA PRO A 505 -14.42 -26.41 -16.25
C PRO A 505 -13.17 -25.82 -15.56
N VAL A 506 -12.08 -25.60 -16.30
CA VAL A 506 -10.82 -25.04 -15.75
C VAL A 506 -11.05 -23.73 -14.98
N ARG A 507 -12.00 -22.90 -15.43
CA ARG A 507 -12.35 -21.67 -14.73
C ARG A 507 -12.82 -21.90 -13.29
N GLN A 508 -13.33 -23.11 -12.97
CA GLN A 508 -13.80 -23.41 -11.61
C GLN A 508 -12.65 -23.41 -10.62
N VAL A 509 -11.46 -23.82 -11.03
CA VAL A 509 -10.26 -23.77 -10.18
C VAL A 509 -9.86 -22.34 -9.83
N PHE A 510 -10.14 -21.39 -10.71
CA PHE A 510 -9.88 -19.95 -10.44
C PHE A 510 -10.93 -19.33 -9.51
N VAL A 511 -12.17 -19.83 -9.54
CA VAL A 511 -13.27 -19.35 -8.69
C VAL A 511 -13.19 -19.96 -7.29
N SER A 512 -12.76 -21.22 -7.22
CA SER A 512 -12.67 -22.02 -5.98
C SER A 512 -11.24 -22.56 -5.84
N PRO A 513 -10.26 -21.73 -5.50
CA PRO A 513 -8.85 -22.06 -5.61
C PRO A 513 -8.31 -22.89 -4.43
N THR A 514 -9.15 -23.38 -3.52
CA THR A 514 -8.75 -24.19 -2.37
C THR A 514 -9.27 -25.63 -2.50
N ILE A 515 -8.57 -26.57 -1.85
CA ILE A 515 -8.99 -27.98 -1.83
C ILE A 515 -10.37 -28.14 -1.21
N ALA A 516 -10.67 -27.42 -0.11
CA ALA A 516 -11.96 -27.49 0.57
C ALA A 516 -13.13 -27.06 -0.34
N GLU A 517 -12.96 -25.97 -1.08
CA GLU A 517 -13.97 -25.47 -2.02
C GLU A 517 -14.13 -26.44 -3.21
N LEU A 518 -13.01 -26.86 -3.80
CA LEU A 518 -13.02 -27.79 -4.93
C LEU A 518 -13.62 -29.14 -4.55
N ALA A 519 -13.33 -29.64 -3.34
CA ALA A 519 -13.93 -30.88 -2.84
C ALA A 519 -15.46 -30.76 -2.73
N GLY A 520 -15.97 -29.61 -2.27
CA GLY A 520 -17.40 -29.32 -2.25
C GLY A 520 -18.02 -29.33 -3.66
N VAL A 521 -17.35 -28.71 -4.63
CA VAL A 521 -17.79 -28.69 -6.04
C VAL A 521 -17.76 -30.09 -6.66
N VAL A 522 -16.68 -30.86 -6.43
CA VAL A 522 -16.53 -32.25 -6.92
C VAL A 522 -17.62 -33.15 -6.33
N ALA A 523 -17.81 -33.09 -5.00
CA ALA A 523 -18.80 -33.92 -4.32
C ALA A 523 -20.26 -33.58 -4.70
N ALA A 524 -20.54 -32.35 -5.06
CA ALA A 524 -21.87 -31.91 -5.51
C ALA A 524 -22.13 -32.16 -7.01
N HIS A 525 -21.13 -32.62 -7.76
CA HIS A 525 -21.28 -32.82 -9.21
C HIS A 525 -22.16 -34.06 -9.51
N PRO A 526 -23.13 -33.97 -10.46
CA PRO A 526 -24.05 -35.07 -10.79
C PRO A 526 -23.36 -36.39 -11.19
N ASP A 527 -22.20 -36.28 -11.85
CA ASP A 527 -21.43 -37.45 -12.33
C ASP A 527 -20.42 -37.94 -11.31
N PHE A 528 -20.46 -37.43 -10.06
CA PHE A 528 -19.52 -37.83 -9.02
C PHE A 528 -19.62 -39.33 -8.72
N SER A 529 -18.53 -40.04 -8.97
CA SER A 529 -18.39 -41.46 -8.62
C SER A 529 -16.98 -41.72 -8.13
N VAL A 530 -16.84 -42.49 -7.05
CA VAL A 530 -15.53 -42.95 -6.58
C VAL A 530 -15.09 -44.10 -7.46
N THR A 531 -14.42 -43.82 -8.56
CA THR A 531 -13.76 -44.84 -9.38
C THR A 531 -12.53 -45.34 -8.64
N LYS A 532 -12.50 -46.64 -8.27
CA LYS A 532 -11.28 -47.26 -7.77
C LYS A 532 -10.21 -47.19 -8.85
N GLY A 533 -9.13 -46.49 -8.52
CA GLY A 533 -8.04 -46.15 -9.41
C GLY A 533 -7.61 -47.29 -10.33
N SER A 534 -7.49 -47.00 -11.59
CA SER A 534 -6.76 -47.83 -12.53
C SER A 534 -6.06 -47.00 -13.60
N SER A 535 -4.78 -47.20 -13.67
CA SER A 535 -3.95 -47.41 -14.86
C SER A 535 -3.83 -46.34 -15.97
N ARG A 536 -4.60 -45.25 -16.01
CA ARG A 536 -4.42 -44.19 -17.02
C ARG A 536 -3.49 -43.03 -16.60
N LEU A 537 -3.17 -42.93 -15.33
CA LEU A 537 -2.25 -41.91 -14.80
C LEU A 537 -0.82 -42.02 -15.36
N THR A 538 -0.43 -43.27 -15.75
CA THR A 538 0.93 -43.53 -16.25
C THR A 538 1.15 -43.10 -17.71
N GLU A 539 0.11 -42.90 -18.50
CA GLU A 539 0.23 -42.55 -19.92
C GLU A 539 0.33 -41.01 -20.14
N LEU A 540 -0.27 -40.22 -19.26
CA LEU A 540 -0.21 -38.74 -19.34
C LEU A 540 1.09 -38.17 -18.77
N ASP A 541 1.67 -38.81 -17.76
CA ASP A 541 2.95 -38.39 -17.17
C ASP A 541 4.17 -38.70 -18.08
N ALA A 542 3.97 -39.47 -19.16
CA ALA A 542 4.99 -39.81 -20.16
C ALA A 542 5.01 -38.84 -21.37
N LEU A 543 4.07 -37.90 -21.46
CA LEU A 543 3.98 -36.97 -22.57
C LEU A 543 4.87 -35.75 -22.34
N SER A 544 5.61 -35.35 -23.37
CA SER A 544 6.38 -34.10 -23.37
C SER A 544 5.46 -32.86 -23.41
N ASP A 545 5.97 -31.70 -23.02
CA ASP A 545 5.23 -30.43 -23.09
C ASP A 545 4.75 -30.12 -24.52
N ASP A 546 5.49 -30.53 -25.54
CA ASP A 546 5.12 -30.40 -26.96
C ASP A 546 3.93 -31.31 -27.35
N ASP A 547 3.86 -32.53 -26.79
CA ASP A 547 2.74 -33.44 -27.03
C ASP A 547 1.45 -32.97 -26.34
N LEU A 548 1.56 -32.36 -25.15
CA LEU A 548 0.45 -31.73 -24.42
C LEU A 548 -0.09 -30.51 -25.17
N ASP A 549 0.78 -29.67 -25.72
CA ASP A 549 0.42 -28.51 -26.55
C ASP A 549 -0.28 -28.94 -27.85
N ALA A 550 0.14 -30.06 -28.44
CA ALA A 550 -0.49 -30.64 -29.62
C ALA A 550 -1.91 -31.16 -29.30
N LEU A 551 -2.09 -31.84 -28.16
CA LEU A 551 -3.37 -32.31 -27.66
C LEU A 551 -4.32 -31.14 -27.35
N LEU A 552 -3.82 -30.06 -26.74
CA LEU A 552 -4.58 -28.85 -26.43
C LEU A 552 -5.08 -28.17 -27.72
N ARG A 553 -4.23 -28.04 -28.73
CA ARG A 553 -4.60 -27.51 -30.05
C ARG A 553 -5.64 -28.37 -30.75
N ALA A 554 -5.50 -29.71 -30.67
CA ALA A 554 -6.47 -30.63 -31.24
C ALA A 554 -7.84 -30.54 -30.54
N ALA A 555 -7.88 -30.44 -29.21
CA ALA A 555 -9.10 -30.29 -28.42
C ALA A 555 -9.81 -28.96 -28.69
N LEU A 556 -9.05 -27.86 -28.81
CA LEU A 556 -9.59 -26.54 -29.19
C LEU A 556 -10.14 -26.53 -30.64
N ALA A 557 -9.48 -27.19 -31.58
CA ALA A 557 -9.94 -27.35 -32.96
C ALA A 557 -11.23 -28.19 -33.06
N GLN A 558 -11.36 -29.22 -32.21
CA GLN A 558 -12.55 -30.07 -32.16
C GLN A 558 -13.75 -29.34 -31.54
N ARG A 559 -13.51 -28.46 -30.55
CA ARG A 559 -14.53 -27.59 -29.93
C ARG A 559 -15.05 -26.51 -30.91
N ASN A 560 -14.17 -25.94 -31.73
CA ASN A 560 -14.55 -24.97 -32.73
C ASN A 560 -15.38 -25.60 -33.88
N ARG A 561 -15.15 -26.85 -34.22
CA ARG A 561 -15.98 -27.61 -35.19
C ARG A 561 -17.38 -27.98 -34.66
N ARG A 562 -17.55 -28.14 -33.34
CA ARG A 562 -18.86 -28.39 -32.71
C ARG A 562 -19.70 -27.11 -32.49
N ARG A 563 -19.10 -25.91 -32.64
CA ARG A 563 -19.80 -24.63 -32.56
C ARG A 563 -20.21 -24.07 -33.93
N SER A 564 -19.75 -24.64 -35.02
CA SER A 564 -20.06 -24.26 -36.42
C SER A 564 -20.93 -25.28 -37.17
N GLY A 565 -21.49 -26.26 -36.51
CA GLY A 565 -22.56 -27.15 -36.94
C GLY A 565 -23.71 -27.07 -35.94
#